data_136118cc068ff91806e14713cf875737
#
_entry.id   136118cc068ff91806e14713cf875737
#
_cell.length_a   1.000
_cell.length_b   1.000
_cell.length_c   1.000
_cell.angle_alpha   90.00
_cell.angle_beta   90.00
_cell.angle_gamma   90.00
#
_symmetry.space_group_name_H-M   'P 1'
#
loop_
_entity.id
_entity.type
_entity.pdbx_description
1 polymer ?
#
loop_
_entity_poly.entity_id
_entity_poly.type
_entity_poly.pdbx_seq_one_letter_code
_entity_poly.pdbx_strand_id
1 'polypeptide(L)'
;MRSDTMSGGYRQQPGSGASETRKDGKRVAGKQRFPPPGSGGSHPEMRPRDLDFIPSTVGGKEPKPAGDHIHDRARTGTSVGKPMALVDSNAKVTGQAWYGDDIRLPNEIIGKILRSPHHYAKIKSIDISKVEALPGVLAVATGADAPNQFGVLPVTKDEHAMSVEKVRHVGDLVACVAAVDEATAIQALSLFEIEWEVLEPVFDPKKGLEDHDEPIHWRGKYHLARTNVQKRVFQEFGDRSLVSSPHAASEGSWTMAGVHHGFTEPHAVVAHWDPNGRLQLYTPQQVPH
;
A
#
# COMPACT_ATOMS: atom_id res chain seq x y z
N MET A 1 -56.02 9.78 8.24
CA MET A 1 -55.05 8.75 7.86
C MET A 1 -53.89 9.44 7.18
N ARG A 2 -52.77 9.61 7.89
CA ARG A 2 -51.57 10.27 7.40
C ARG A 2 -50.59 9.18 6.93
N SER A 3 -50.16 9.27 5.71
CA SER A 3 -49.08 8.46 5.15
C SER A 3 -47.75 9.19 5.35
N ASP A 4 -46.94 8.74 6.30
CA ASP A 4 -45.59 9.23 6.49
C ASP A 4 -44.66 8.45 5.53
N THR A 5 -44.25 9.15 4.47
CA THR A 5 -43.12 8.70 3.61
C THR A 5 -41.83 9.13 4.27
N MET A 6 -41.10 8.18 4.86
CA MET A 6 -39.75 8.42 5.32
C MET A 6 -38.82 8.49 4.11
N SER A 7 -38.45 9.68 3.69
CA SER A 7 -37.30 9.93 2.84
C SER A 7 -36.05 9.97 3.72
N GLY A 8 -35.31 8.86 3.81
CA GLY A 8 -34.01 8.79 4.46
C GLY A 8 -32.96 9.51 3.63
N GLY A 9 -32.88 10.84 3.78
CA GLY A 9 -31.75 11.59 3.26
C GLY A 9 -30.48 11.25 4.04
N TYR A 10 -29.50 10.71 3.37
CA TYR A 10 -28.14 10.58 3.89
C TYR A 10 -27.60 12.00 4.15
N ARG A 11 -27.61 12.44 5.40
CA ARG A 11 -26.84 13.61 5.82
C ARG A 11 -25.38 13.21 5.78
N GLN A 12 -24.64 13.73 4.81
CA GLN A 12 -23.18 13.82 4.92
C GLN A 12 -22.88 14.55 6.24
N GLN A 13 -22.20 13.88 7.14
CA GLN A 13 -21.63 14.53 8.30
C GLN A 13 -20.47 15.43 7.82
N PRO A 14 -20.46 16.71 8.10
CA PRO A 14 -19.31 17.57 7.85
C PRO A 14 -18.29 17.30 8.95
N GLY A 15 -17.24 16.54 8.64
CA GLY A 15 -16.26 16.22 9.67
C GLY A 15 -15.02 15.45 9.24
N SER A 16 -14.84 15.16 7.98
CA SER A 16 -13.52 14.77 7.48
C SER A 16 -12.82 16.04 7.01
N GLY A 17 -11.74 16.41 7.67
CA GLY A 17 -10.99 17.60 7.35
C GLY A 17 -10.58 17.60 5.88
N ALA A 18 -11.29 18.37 5.09
CA ALA A 18 -10.89 18.63 3.73
C ALA A 18 -9.54 19.35 3.75
N SER A 19 -8.62 18.96 2.88
CA SER A 19 -7.37 19.68 2.67
C SER A 19 -7.72 21.14 2.35
N GLU A 20 -7.13 22.09 3.08
CA GLU A 20 -7.31 23.50 2.76
C GLU A 20 -6.70 23.78 1.40
N THR A 21 -7.53 24.19 0.46
CA THR A 21 -7.06 24.72 -0.82
C THR A 21 -6.88 26.21 -0.67
N ARG A 22 -5.70 26.72 -0.96
CA ARG A 22 -5.45 28.17 -1.01
C ARG A 22 -6.34 28.81 -2.08
N LYS A 23 -6.57 30.13 -1.96
CA LYS A 23 -7.33 30.92 -2.96
C LYS A 23 -6.74 30.87 -4.38
N ASP A 24 -5.49 30.40 -4.50
CA ASP A 24 -4.75 30.20 -5.76
C ASP A 24 -4.94 28.77 -6.34
N GLY A 25 -5.81 27.95 -5.77
CA GLY A 25 -6.08 26.58 -6.23
C GLY A 25 -5.05 25.52 -5.79
N LYS A 26 -3.99 25.92 -5.09
CA LYS A 26 -2.94 24.98 -4.66
C LYS A 26 -3.31 24.30 -3.35
N ARG A 27 -3.29 22.97 -3.31
CA ARG A 27 -3.44 22.21 -2.06
C ARG A 27 -2.15 22.28 -1.25
N VAL A 28 -2.26 22.53 0.03
CA VAL A 28 -1.15 22.50 0.99
C VAL A 28 -1.41 21.38 1.97
N ALA A 29 -0.38 20.67 2.38
CA ALA A 29 -0.47 19.69 3.45
C ALA A 29 -0.97 20.39 4.74
N GLY A 30 -2.26 20.33 4.96
CA GLY A 30 -2.91 20.92 6.13
C GLY A 30 -2.62 20.08 7.37
N LYS A 31 -2.42 20.72 8.51
CA LYS A 31 -2.43 20.03 9.80
C LYS A 31 -3.85 19.56 10.11
N GLN A 32 -4.22 18.38 9.63
CA GLN A 32 -5.50 17.79 10.01
C GLN A 32 -5.43 17.29 11.45
N ARG A 33 -6.32 17.78 12.30
CA ARG A 33 -6.60 17.19 13.61
C ARG A 33 -7.60 16.07 13.41
N PHE A 34 -7.14 14.83 13.47
CA PHE A 34 -8.05 13.69 13.51
C PHE A 34 -8.68 13.56 14.89
N PRO A 35 -9.93 13.09 14.97
CA PRO A 35 -10.50 12.67 16.25
C PRO A 35 -9.66 11.51 16.82
N PRO A 36 -9.58 11.40 18.15
CA PRO A 36 -8.80 10.34 18.79
C PRO A 36 -9.32 8.95 18.37
N PRO A 37 -8.42 7.95 18.25
CA PRO A 37 -8.83 6.59 17.93
C PRO A 37 -9.78 6.09 19.03
N GLY A 38 -11.00 5.69 18.65
CA GLY A 38 -12.03 5.18 19.55
C GLY A 38 -13.44 5.71 19.34
N SER A 39 -13.64 6.71 18.47
CA SER A 39 -14.98 7.23 18.17
C SER A 39 -15.65 6.62 16.93
N GLY A 40 -15.08 5.53 16.39
CA GLY A 40 -15.68 4.77 15.30
C GLY A 40 -16.81 3.89 15.82
N GLY A 41 -18.01 4.08 15.29
CA GLY A 41 -19.12 3.17 15.52
C GLY A 41 -18.73 1.74 15.16
N SER A 42 -19.28 0.78 15.88
CA SER A 42 -19.09 -0.65 15.69
C SER A 42 -19.18 -1.02 14.20
N HIS A 43 -18.07 -1.50 13.64
CA HIS A 43 -18.09 -2.16 12.35
C HIS A 43 -18.99 -3.39 12.45
N PRO A 44 -19.96 -3.59 11.56
CA PRO A 44 -20.69 -4.84 11.52
C PRO A 44 -19.70 -5.98 11.26
N GLU A 45 -19.69 -6.97 12.14
CA GLU A 45 -18.87 -8.17 11.96
C GLU A 45 -19.16 -8.81 10.60
N MET A 46 -18.13 -8.95 9.77
CA MET A 46 -18.22 -9.69 8.53
C MET A 46 -18.55 -11.16 8.86
N ARG A 47 -19.71 -11.63 8.45
CA ARG A 47 -20.06 -13.04 8.56
C ARG A 47 -19.37 -13.82 7.45
N PRO A 48 -18.86 -15.03 7.71
CA PRO A 48 -18.17 -15.86 6.72
C PRO A 48 -18.99 -16.19 5.45
N ARG A 49 -20.30 -15.96 5.46
CA ARG A 49 -21.20 -16.20 4.31
C ARG A 49 -21.16 -15.15 3.22
N ASP A 50 -20.47 -14.03 3.44
CA ASP A 50 -20.47 -12.90 2.50
C ASP A 50 -19.31 -12.99 1.50
N LEU A 51 -18.53 -14.07 1.53
CA LEU A 51 -17.46 -14.39 0.56
C LEU A 51 -17.97 -15.14 -0.69
N ASP A 52 -19.29 -15.39 -0.80
CA ASP A 52 -19.88 -16.16 -1.90
C ASP A 52 -19.94 -15.42 -3.25
N PHE A 53 -19.38 -14.21 -3.36
CA PHE A 53 -19.39 -13.45 -4.60
C PHE A 53 -18.05 -13.44 -5.35
N ILE A 54 -17.25 -14.45 -5.23
CA ILE A 54 -16.28 -14.76 -6.27
C ILE A 54 -17.06 -15.56 -7.31
N PRO A 55 -17.16 -15.10 -8.58
CA PRO A 55 -17.79 -15.92 -9.61
C PRO A 55 -17.01 -17.23 -9.71
N SER A 56 -17.54 -18.28 -9.15
CA SER A 56 -16.95 -19.63 -9.14
C SER A 56 -17.03 -20.33 -10.49
N THR A 57 -17.44 -19.62 -11.56
CA THR A 57 -17.72 -20.25 -12.84
C THR A 57 -17.09 -19.51 -14.01
N VAL A 58 -15.81 -19.78 -14.21
CA VAL A 58 -15.32 -19.92 -15.59
C VAL A 58 -15.15 -21.42 -15.83
N GLY A 59 -16.02 -22.02 -16.65
CA GLY A 59 -15.85 -23.40 -17.10
C GLY A 59 -16.56 -24.51 -16.34
N GLY A 60 -17.68 -24.22 -15.67
CA GLY A 60 -18.74 -25.23 -15.45
C GLY A 60 -18.48 -26.43 -14.55
N LYS A 61 -17.43 -26.43 -13.72
CA LYS A 61 -17.29 -27.39 -12.63
C LYS A 61 -16.85 -26.64 -11.36
N GLU A 62 -17.69 -26.68 -10.35
CA GLU A 62 -17.30 -26.21 -9.03
C GLU A 62 -15.99 -26.88 -8.61
N PRO A 63 -14.96 -26.10 -8.20
CA PRO A 63 -13.83 -26.71 -7.53
C PRO A 63 -14.34 -27.34 -6.26
N LYS A 64 -14.12 -28.63 -6.06
CA LYS A 64 -14.39 -29.30 -4.80
C LYS A 64 -13.69 -28.52 -3.69
N PRO A 65 -14.36 -28.22 -2.56
CA PRO A 65 -13.73 -27.50 -1.47
C PRO A 65 -12.42 -28.19 -1.09
N ALA A 66 -11.34 -27.44 -1.15
CA ALA A 66 -9.97 -27.95 -0.90
C ALA A 66 -9.79 -28.44 0.56
N GLY A 67 -10.75 -28.15 1.44
CA GLY A 67 -10.66 -28.43 2.87
C GLY A 67 -10.54 -29.90 3.24
N ASP A 68 -11.32 -30.77 2.61
CA ASP A 68 -11.42 -32.17 3.07
C ASP A 68 -10.16 -32.99 2.75
N HIS A 69 -9.48 -32.70 1.64
CA HIS A 69 -8.29 -33.45 1.26
C HIS A 69 -7.03 -33.10 2.05
N ILE A 70 -6.90 -31.88 2.51
CA ILE A 70 -5.73 -31.43 3.29
C ILE A 70 -5.82 -32.00 4.71
N HIS A 71 -7.00 -31.98 5.32
CA HIS A 71 -7.19 -32.49 6.68
C HIS A 71 -7.04 -34.01 6.77
N ASP A 72 -7.56 -34.76 5.81
CA ASP A 72 -7.41 -36.21 5.79
C ASP A 72 -5.98 -36.67 5.59
N ARG A 73 -5.21 -35.97 4.73
CA ARG A 73 -3.79 -36.28 4.49
C ARG A 73 -2.90 -35.93 5.67
N ALA A 74 -3.17 -34.82 6.35
CA ALA A 74 -2.46 -34.45 7.58
C ALA A 74 -2.69 -35.49 8.71
N ARG A 75 -3.90 -36.06 8.79
CA ARG A 75 -4.25 -37.08 9.78
C ARG A 75 -3.58 -38.44 9.55
N THR A 76 -3.30 -38.78 8.30
CA THR A 76 -2.68 -40.05 7.92
C THR A 76 -1.17 -40.01 7.79
N GLY A 77 -0.54 -38.86 7.99
CA GLY A 77 0.91 -38.70 7.84
C GLY A 77 1.43 -38.95 6.41
N THR A 78 0.55 -38.88 5.41
CA THR A 78 0.89 -39.23 4.03
C THR A 78 1.41 -38.05 3.20
N SER A 79 1.41 -36.83 3.75
CA SER A 79 1.74 -35.60 3.00
C SER A 79 3.18 -35.13 3.18
N VAL A 80 3.73 -35.30 4.39
CA VAL A 80 5.10 -34.87 4.69
C VAL A 80 6.11 -35.70 3.93
N GLY A 81 7.06 -35.05 3.24
CA GLY A 81 8.10 -35.71 2.45
C GLY A 81 7.64 -36.27 1.10
N LYS A 82 6.43 -35.98 0.66
CA LYS A 82 5.92 -36.40 -0.65
C LYS A 82 5.67 -35.22 -1.58
N PRO A 83 5.90 -35.36 -2.90
CA PRO A 83 5.54 -34.34 -3.87
C PRO A 83 4.01 -34.17 -3.88
N MET A 84 3.54 -32.94 -3.68
CA MET A 84 2.16 -32.55 -3.70
C MET A 84 1.93 -31.53 -4.79
N ALA A 85 0.91 -31.72 -5.61
CA ALA A 85 0.51 -30.70 -6.58
C ALA A 85 -0.02 -29.46 -5.83
N LEU A 86 0.38 -28.27 -6.29
CA LEU A 86 -0.20 -27.02 -5.81
C LEU A 86 -1.68 -26.97 -6.19
N VAL A 87 -2.51 -26.40 -5.32
CA VAL A 87 -3.98 -26.35 -5.48
C VAL A 87 -4.38 -25.63 -6.76
N ASP A 88 -3.62 -24.61 -7.12
CA ASP A 88 -3.86 -23.71 -8.25
C ASP A 88 -3.02 -24.06 -9.50
N SER A 89 -2.18 -25.10 -9.45
CA SER A 89 -1.24 -25.42 -10.53
C SER A 89 -1.94 -25.70 -11.84
N ASN A 90 -3.06 -26.42 -11.82
CA ASN A 90 -3.80 -26.74 -13.03
C ASN A 90 -4.41 -25.51 -13.69
N ALA A 91 -5.00 -24.61 -12.91
CA ALA A 91 -5.55 -23.35 -13.42
C ALA A 91 -4.46 -22.48 -14.04
N LYS A 92 -3.27 -22.42 -13.42
CA LYS A 92 -2.13 -21.65 -13.91
C LYS A 92 -1.59 -22.20 -15.24
N VAL A 93 -1.35 -23.50 -15.35
CA VAL A 93 -0.77 -24.09 -16.57
C VAL A 93 -1.74 -24.18 -17.73
N THR A 94 -3.05 -24.14 -17.47
CA THR A 94 -4.10 -24.14 -18.49
C THR A 94 -4.59 -22.75 -18.86
N GLY A 95 -4.04 -21.68 -18.26
CA GLY A 95 -4.46 -20.30 -18.50
C GLY A 95 -5.86 -19.96 -17.93
N GLN A 96 -6.35 -20.74 -16.98
CA GLN A 96 -7.65 -20.52 -16.32
C GLN A 96 -7.52 -19.79 -14.97
N ALA A 97 -6.30 -19.48 -14.52
CA ALA A 97 -6.08 -18.71 -13.33
C ALA A 97 -6.47 -17.24 -13.57
N TRP A 98 -7.12 -16.64 -12.58
CA TRP A 98 -7.49 -15.24 -12.60
C TRP A 98 -6.49 -14.44 -11.76
N TYR A 99 -6.10 -13.31 -12.30
CA TYR A 99 -5.18 -12.37 -11.67
C TYR A 99 -5.89 -11.02 -11.46
N GLY A 100 -5.32 -10.16 -10.65
CA GLY A 100 -5.93 -8.87 -10.33
C GLY A 100 -6.27 -8.02 -11.55
N ASP A 101 -5.44 -8.11 -12.60
CA ASP A 101 -5.64 -7.36 -13.84
C ASP A 101 -6.70 -7.96 -14.79
N ASP A 102 -7.16 -9.19 -14.54
CA ASP A 102 -8.24 -9.84 -15.29
C ASP A 102 -9.64 -9.45 -14.78
N ILE A 103 -9.73 -8.88 -13.59
CA ILE A 103 -11.00 -8.56 -12.95
C ILE A 103 -11.57 -7.28 -13.58
N ARG A 104 -12.80 -7.37 -14.07
CA ARG A 104 -13.55 -6.25 -14.65
C ARG A 104 -14.92 -6.16 -14.01
N LEU A 105 -15.31 -4.96 -13.61
CA LEU A 105 -16.61 -4.68 -13.00
C LEU A 105 -17.42 -3.74 -13.89
N PRO A 106 -18.75 -3.84 -13.90
CA PRO A 106 -19.59 -2.88 -14.61
C PRO A 106 -19.37 -1.46 -14.11
N ASN A 107 -19.28 -0.50 -15.05
CA ASN A 107 -19.06 0.93 -14.76
C ASN A 107 -17.75 1.21 -13.99
N GLU A 108 -16.73 0.39 -14.19
CA GLU A 108 -15.41 0.67 -13.60
C GLU A 108 -14.83 1.98 -14.13
N ILE A 109 -14.09 2.64 -13.25
CA ILE A 109 -13.28 3.82 -13.58
C ILE A 109 -11.81 3.46 -13.43
N ILE A 110 -10.95 4.15 -14.16
CA ILE A 110 -9.52 3.83 -14.18
C ILE A 110 -8.76 4.76 -13.25
N GLY A 111 -8.06 4.15 -12.28
CA GLY A 111 -7.12 4.83 -11.39
C GLY A 111 -5.70 4.80 -11.93
N LYS A 112 -5.00 5.94 -11.89
CA LYS A 112 -3.56 6.03 -12.17
C LYS A 112 -2.87 6.83 -11.07
N ILE A 113 -1.60 6.48 -10.83
CA ILE A 113 -0.81 7.04 -9.74
C ILE A 113 0.33 7.87 -10.31
N LEU A 114 0.43 9.11 -9.84
CA LEU A 114 1.58 9.97 -10.09
C LEU A 114 2.72 9.57 -9.15
N ARG A 115 3.89 9.32 -9.72
CA ARG A 115 5.08 8.89 -9.01
C ARG A 115 6.18 9.96 -9.06
N SER A 116 6.99 10.00 -8.00
CA SER A 116 8.13 10.91 -7.92
C SER A 116 9.19 10.61 -8.98
N PRO A 117 9.70 11.62 -9.69
CA PRO A 117 10.88 11.51 -10.52
C PRO A 117 12.18 11.68 -9.72
N HIS A 118 12.10 12.13 -8.46
CA HIS A 118 13.24 12.45 -7.62
C HIS A 118 13.58 11.34 -6.64
N HIS A 119 14.85 11.13 -6.38
CA HIS A 119 15.35 10.20 -5.37
C HIS A 119 15.02 10.67 -3.95
N TYR A 120 15.11 11.97 -3.71
CA TYR A 120 14.82 12.58 -2.42
C TYR A 120 14.45 14.06 -2.63
N ALA A 121 13.24 14.45 -2.23
CA ALA A 121 12.77 15.81 -2.37
C ALA A 121 11.63 16.11 -1.40
N LYS A 122 11.52 17.37 -0.95
CA LYS A 122 10.33 17.87 -0.27
C LYS A 122 9.30 18.32 -1.28
N ILE A 123 8.04 18.08 -0.95
CA ILE A 123 6.88 18.57 -1.71
C ILE A 123 6.49 19.93 -1.11
N LYS A 124 6.75 21.01 -1.84
CA LYS A 124 6.38 22.37 -1.40
C LYS A 124 4.92 22.65 -1.66
N SER A 125 4.44 22.30 -2.83
CA SER A 125 3.05 22.43 -3.21
C SER A 125 2.70 21.47 -4.34
N ILE A 126 1.42 21.09 -4.41
CA ILE A 126 0.82 20.34 -5.51
C ILE A 126 -0.38 21.14 -5.99
N ASP A 127 -0.35 21.57 -7.25
CA ASP A 127 -1.49 22.20 -7.91
C ASP A 127 -2.21 21.16 -8.76
N ILE A 128 -3.47 20.91 -8.45
CA ILE A 128 -4.33 19.93 -9.13
C ILE A 128 -5.41 20.59 -9.98
N SER A 129 -5.45 21.92 -10.04
CA SER A 129 -6.55 22.65 -10.69
C SER A 129 -6.74 22.28 -12.16
N LYS A 130 -5.65 22.08 -12.90
CA LYS A 130 -5.70 21.64 -14.30
C LYS A 130 -6.13 20.18 -14.44
N VAL A 131 -5.81 19.35 -13.46
CA VAL A 131 -6.20 17.93 -13.43
C VAL A 131 -7.70 17.82 -13.20
N GLU A 132 -8.23 18.55 -12.21
CA GLU A 132 -9.66 18.57 -11.90
C GLU A 132 -10.52 19.17 -13.03
N ALA A 133 -9.95 20.10 -13.80
CA ALA A 133 -10.63 20.73 -14.93
C ALA A 133 -10.66 19.86 -16.20
N LEU A 134 -9.88 18.77 -16.27
CA LEU A 134 -9.84 17.92 -17.44
C LEU A 134 -11.14 17.12 -17.56
N PRO A 135 -11.91 17.25 -18.69
CA PRO A 135 -13.11 16.48 -18.90
C PRO A 135 -12.82 14.97 -18.84
N GLY A 136 -13.65 14.24 -18.08
CA GLY A 136 -13.49 12.79 -17.87
C GLY A 136 -12.69 12.43 -16.61
N VAL A 137 -12.04 13.37 -15.93
CA VAL A 137 -11.51 13.16 -14.58
C VAL A 137 -12.67 13.21 -13.57
N LEU A 138 -12.76 12.22 -12.73
CA LEU A 138 -13.84 12.05 -11.76
C LEU A 138 -13.40 12.34 -10.32
N ALA A 139 -12.15 12.06 -10.00
CA ALA A 139 -11.58 12.34 -8.69
C ALA A 139 -10.06 12.47 -8.76
N VAL A 140 -9.51 13.28 -7.86
CA VAL A 140 -8.07 13.46 -7.64
C VAL A 140 -7.81 13.37 -6.16
N ALA A 141 -6.76 12.66 -5.75
CA ALA A 141 -6.34 12.62 -4.36
C ALA A 141 -4.81 12.75 -4.26
N THR A 142 -4.38 13.37 -3.17
CA THR A 142 -2.98 13.59 -2.82
C THR A 142 -2.68 13.00 -1.44
N GLY A 143 -1.44 13.01 -1.00
CA GLY A 143 -1.08 12.58 0.35
C GLY A 143 -1.83 13.33 1.46
N ALA A 144 -2.26 14.57 1.20
CA ALA A 144 -3.05 15.36 2.16
C ALA A 144 -4.46 14.79 2.40
N ASP A 145 -5.00 14.03 1.45
CA ASP A 145 -6.33 13.42 1.56
C ASP A 145 -6.30 12.11 2.37
N ALA A 146 -5.12 11.45 2.46
CA ALA A 146 -4.91 10.22 3.21
C ALA A 146 -3.61 10.28 4.06
N PRO A 147 -3.52 11.19 5.04
CA PRO A 147 -2.29 11.47 5.77
C PRO A 147 -1.98 10.46 6.90
N ASN A 148 -2.75 9.40 7.02
CA ASN A 148 -2.50 8.38 8.03
C ASN A 148 -1.18 7.66 7.77
N GLN A 149 -0.37 7.55 8.83
CA GLN A 149 0.88 6.82 8.78
C GLN A 149 0.66 5.34 9.09
N PHE A 150 1.37 4.52 8.37
CA PHE A 150 1.42 3.08 8.57
C PHE A 150 2.86 2.56 8.49
N GLY A 151 3.05 1.27 8.53
CA GLY A 151 4.31 0.59 8.36
C GLY A 151 4.19 -0.86 8.79
N VAL A 152 4.68 -1.77 7.96
CA VAL A 152 4.63 -3.22 8.22
C VAL A 152 5.53 -3.58 9.39
N LEU A 153 6.69 -2.95 9.49
CA LEU A 153 7.62 -3.21 10.58
C LEU A 153 7.35 -2.26 11.77
N PRO A 154 7.43 -2.74 13.02
CA PRO A 154 7.20 -1.90 14.20
C PRO A 154 8.11 -0.69 14.31
N VAL A 155 9.24 -0.70 13.61
CA VAL A 155 10.27 0.34 13.63
C VAL A 155 10.12 1.38 12.51
N THR A 156 9.22 1.15 11.55
CA THR A 156 9.01 2.01 10.38
C THR A 156 7.52 2.32 10.21
N LYS A 157 6.96 3.12 11.11
CA LYS A 157 5.55 3.53 11.07
C LYS A 157 5.41 5.00 10.67
N ASP A 158 6.18 5.43 9.69
CA ASP A 158 6.19 6.81 9.18
C ASP A 158 5.97 6.86 7.65
N GLU A 159 5.42 5.79 7.09
CA GLU A 159 5.01 5.70 5.70
C GLU A 159 3.58 6.23 5.54
N HIS A 160 3.30 6.83 4.39
CA HIS A 160 1.97 7.29 3.99
C HIS A 160 1.51 6.52 2.76
N ALA A 161 0.20 6.44 2.54
CA ALA A 161 -0.34 5.85 1.31
C ALA A 161 0.12 6.61 0.06
N MET A 162 0.26 7.92 0.18
CA MET A 162 0.91 8.82 -0.77
C MET A 162 1.74 9.83 0.01
N SER A 163 2.86 10.24 -0.54
CA SER A 163 3.79 11.17 0.11
C SER A 163 3.12 12.50 0.46
N VAL A 164 3.25 12.92 1.71
CA VAL A 164 2.66 14.18 2.21
C VAL A 164 3.67 15.31 2.18
N GLU A 165 4.81 15.13 2.84
CA GLU A 165 5.81 16.19 3.00
C GLU A 165 7.01 16.00 2.07
N LYS A 166 7.42 14.75 1.86
CA LYS A 166 8.60 14.43 1.06
C LYS A 166 8.52 13.05 0.42
N VAL A 167 9.17 12.93 -0.72
CA VAL A 167 9.43 11.66 -1.41
C VAL A 167 10.80 11.14 -1.04
N ARG A 168 10.95 9.82 -0.94
CA ARG A 168 12.13 9.14 -0.40
C ARG A 168 12.87 8.26 -1.40
N HIS A 169 12.26 8.04 -2.57
CA HIS A 169 12.87 7.30 -3.67
C HIS A 169 12.17 7.64 -4.99
N VAL A 170 12.83 7.34 -6.11
CA VAL A 170 12.18 7.42 -7.42
C VAL A 170 11.04 6.41 -7.48
N GLY A 171 9.88 6.86 -7.93
CA GLY A 171 8.68 6.03 -7.96
C GLY A 171 7.81 6.08 -6.71
N ASP A 172 8.19 6.85 -5.68
CA ASP A 172 7.35 7.10 -4.50
C ASP A 172 6.01 7.69 -4.91
N LEU A 173 4.93 7.28 -4.24
CA LEU A 173 3.56 7.66 -4.60
C LEU A 173 3.29 9.09 -4.15
N VAL A 174 2.79 9.95 -5.04
CA VAL A 174 2.58 11.39 -4.77
C VAL A 174 1.12 11.77 -4.80
N ALA A 175 0.41 11.35 -5.84
CA ALA A 175 -1.00 11.63 -6.04
C ALA A 175 -1.64 10.51 -6.87
N CYS A 176 -2.96 10.50 -6.91
CA CYS A 176 -3.69 9.62 -7.81
C CYS A 176 -4.84 10.36 -8.48
N VAL A 177 -5.26 9.85 -9.62
CA VAL A 177 -6.40 10.33 -10.38
C VAL A 177 -7.28 9.16 -10.76
N ALA A 178 -8.59 9.37 -10.73
CA ALA A 178 -9.59 8.45 -11.26
C ALA A 178 -10.31 9.11 -12.43
N ALA A 179 -10.38 8.43 -13.56
CA ALA A 179 -10.97 8.94 -14.80
C ALA A 179 -11.87 7.90 -15.48
N VAL A 180 -12.65 8.34 -16.45
CA VAL A 180 -13.57 7.49 -17.20
C VAL A 180 -12.87 6.43 -18.05
N ASP A 181 -11.62 6.68 -18.44
CA ASP A 181 -10.79 5.75 -19.22
C ASP A 181 -9.29 5.95 -18.95
N GLU A 182 -8.48 5.03 -19.43
CA GLU A 182 -7.04 5.02 -19.22
C GLU A 182 -6.32 6.18 -19.92
N ALA A 183 -6.75 6.55 -21.12
CA ALA A 183 -6.14 7.64 -21.90
C ALA A 183 -6.31 8.97 -21.15
N THR A 184 -7.51 9.23 -20.65
CA THR A 184 -7.81 10.41 -19.84
C THR A 184 -7.01 10.40 -18.54
N ALA A 185 -6.91 9.25 -17.84
CA ALA A 185 -6.13 9.14 -16.62
C ALA A 185 -4.63 9.41 -16.86
N ILE A 186 -4.05 8.90 -17.94
CA ILE A 186 -2.65 9.14 -18.31
C ILE A 186 -2.43 10.62 -18.65
N GLN A 187 -3.33 11.23 -19.43
CA GLN A 187 -3.27 12.65 -19.75
C GLN A 187 -3.31 13.50 -18.47
N ALA A 188 -4.18 13.15 -17.54
CA ALA A 188 -4.34 13.84 -16.27
C ALA A 188 -3.05 13.86 -15.45
N LEU A 189 -2.26 12.77 -15.45
CA LEU A 189 -0.97 12.71 -14.74
C LEU A 189 0.01 13.78 -15.22
N SER A 190 -0.03 14.18 -16.49
CA SER A 190 0.85 15.21 -17.04
C SER A 190 0.47 16.65 -16.65
N LEU A 191 -0.73 16.83 -16.07
CA LEU A 191 -1.26 18.16 -15.71
C LEU A 191 -1.01 18.54 -14.24
N PHE A 192 -0.46 17.63 -13.43
CA PHE A 192 -0.05 17.98 -12.07
C PHE A 192 1.12 18.96 -12.11
N GLU A 193 1.01 20.04 -11.37
CA GLU A 193 2.10 20.99 -11.17
C GLU A 193 2.61 20.88 -9.75
N ILE A 194 3.87 20.43 -9.60
CA ILE A 194 4.47 20.20 -8.29
C ILE A 194 5.72 21.03 -8.14
N GLU A 195 5.77 21.77 -7.04
CA GLU A 195 6.98 22.50 -6.63
C GLU A 195 7.81 21.61 -5.70
N TRP A 196 9.01 21.27 -6.16
CA TRP A 196 9.94 20.42 -5.45
C TRP A 196 11.10 21.22 -4.83
N GLU A 197 11.51 20.81 -3.63
CA GLU A 197 12.83 21.13 -3.07
C GLU A 197 13.65 19.84 -3.09
N VAL A 198 14.52 19.71 -4.10
CA VAL A 198 15.34 18.51 -4.26
C VAL A 198 16.41 18.49 -3.17
N LEU A 199 16.56 17.34 -2.53
CA LEU A 199 17.51 17.09 -1.45
C LEU A 199 18.59 16.12 -1.91
N GLU A 200 19.72 16.09 -1.18
CA GLU A 200 20.82 15.17 -1.44
C GLU A 200 20.42 13.73 -1.07
N PRO A 201 20.40 12.78 -2.02
CA PRO A 201 20.03 11.40 -1.75
C PRO A 201 21.19 10.62 -1.10
N VAL A 202 20.87 9.61 -0.30
CA VAL A 202 21.84 8.72 0.34
C VAL A 202 21.77 7.34 -0.29
N PHE A 203 22.74 7.02 -1.15
CA PHE A 203 22.82 5.71 -1.81
C PHE A 203 23.77 4.72 -1.10
N ASP A 204 24.77 5.24 -0.40
CA ASP A 204 25.72 4.39 0.33
C ASP A 204 25.22 4.16 1.75
N PRO A 205 24.96 2.89 2.15
CA PRO A 205 24.50 2.59 3.50
C PRO A 205 25.51 2.98 4.59
N LYS A 206 26.80 3.09 4.28
CA LYS A 206 27.82 3.57 5.24
C LYS A 206 27.62 5.05 5.54
N LYS A 207 27.29 5.86 4.53
CA LYS A 207 26.91 7.27 4.73
C LYS A 207 25.62 7.42 5.53
N GLY A 208 24.74 6.42 5.47
CA GLY A 208 23.53 6.38 6.28
C GLY A 208 23.77 6.32 7.79
N LEU A 209 24.98 5.96 8.23
CA LEU A 209 25.37 5.95 9.65
C LEU A 209 25.76 7.35 10.19
N GLU A 210 26.04 8.29 9.29
CA GLU A 210 26.42 9.65 9.61
C GLU A 210 25.19 10.48 10.04
N ASP A 211 25.43 11.63 10.65
CA ASP A 211 24.38 12.60 10.94
C ASP A 211 23.98 13.32 9.64
N HIS A 212 22.68 13.47 9.44
CA HIS A 212 22.07 14.18 8.34
C HIS A 212 21.20 15.33 8.85
N ASP A 213 21.23 16.47 8.20
CA ASP A 213 20.34 17.58 8.52
C ASP A 213 18.88 17.24 8.21
N GLU A 214 18.68 16.47 7.14
CA GLU A 214 17.37 15.99 6.71
C GLU A 214 17.41 14.46 6.54
N PRO A 215 17.17 13.67 7.61
CA PRO A 215 17.17 12.22 7.51
C PRO A 215 15.98 11.72 6.66
N ILE A 216 16.18 10.59 5.98
CA ILE A 216 15.16 10.00 5.10
C ILE A 216 13.88 9.71 5.89
N HIS A 217 14.01 9.13 7.10
CA HIS A 217 12.90 8.84 7.99
C HIS A 217 13.05 9.60 9.31
N TRP A 218 11.97 10.23 9.77
CA TRP A 218 11.96 10.91 11.06
C TRP A 218 11.66 9.93 12.19
N ARG A 219 12.59 9.84 13.17
CA ARG A 219 12.50 8.92 14.31
C ARG A 219 12.70 9.64 15.64
N GLY A 220 12.02 10.77 15.79
CA GLY A 220 12.25 11.75 16.84
C GLY A 220 12.28 11.27 18.28
N LYS A 221 11.67 10.13 18.59
CA LYS A 221 11.73 9.53 19.95
C LYS A 221 12.83 8.47 20.14
N TYR A 222 13.64 8.22 19.11
CA TYR A 222 14.78 7.30 19.19
C TYR A 222 16.08 8.09 19.09
N HIS A 223 17.14 7.61 19.76
CA HIS A 223 18.46 8.24 19.78
C HIS A 223 19.17 8.33 18.41
N LEU A 224 18.55 7.82 17.39
CA LEU A 224 19.07 7.77 16.02
C LEU A 224 18.38 8.80 15.11
N ALA A 225 17.77 9.83 15.68
CA ALA A 225 16.92 10.79 14.95
C ALA A 225 17.60 11.53 13.79
N ARG A 226 18.91 11.73 13.83
CA ARG A 226 19.66 12.41 12.78
C ARG A 226 20.37 11.48 11.80
N THR A 227 20.34 10.17 12.03
CA THR A 227 20.94 9.17 11.14
C THR A 227 19.87 8.45 10.33
N ASN A 228 20.28 7.80 9.24
CA ASN A 228 19.42 6.92 8.46
C ASN A 228 19.46 5.45 8.94
N VAL A 229 19.91 5.22 10.18
CA VAL A 229 19.90 3.89 10.81
C VAL A 229 18.47 3.49 11.15
N GLN A 230 17.95 2.50 10.45
CA GLN A 230 16.61 1.98 10.68
C GLN A 230 16.49 1.27 12.03
N LYS A 231 17.44 0.39 12.34
CA LYS A 231 17.45 -0.42 13.56
C LYS A 231 18.86 -0.87 13.89
N ARG A 232 19.17 -0.86 15.16
CA ARG A 232 20.38 -1.49 15.69
C ARG A 232 19.96 -2.76 16.43
N VAL A 233 20.57 -3.89 16.07
CA VAL A 233 20.36 -5.18 16.74
C VAL A 233 21.66 -5.62 17.35
N PHE A 234 21.63 -6.00 18.61
CA PHE A 234 22.73 -6.60 19.31
C PHE A 234 22.29 -7.99 19.79
N GLN A 235 23.06 -9.01 19.46
CA GLN A 235 22.82 -10.39 19.87
C GLN A 235 24.14 -11.01 20.29
N GLU A 236 24.13 -11.73 21.37
CA GLU A 236 25.30 -12.41 21.91
C GLU A 236 24.93 -13.86 22.25
N PHE A 237 25.70 -14.81 21.74
CA PHE A 237 25.48 -16.23 21.94
C PHE A 237 26.80 -16.92 22.32
N GLY A 238 26.76 -17.86 23.26
CA GLY A 238 27.90 -18.67 23.66
C GLY A 238 28.86 -17.97 24.62
N ASP A 239 30.03 -18.55 24.79
CA ASP A 239 31.08 -18.05 25.66
C ASP A 239 31.99 -17.07 24.90
N ARG A 240 31.93 -15.81 25.29
CA ARG A 240 32.71 -14.74 24.67
C ARG A 240 34.22 -14.89 24.87
N SER A 241 34.64 -15.57 25.94
CA SER A 241 36.06 -15.79 26.20
C SER A 241 36.77 -16.59 25.13
N LEU A 242 36.04 -17.46 24.43
CA LEU A 242 36.57 -18.26 23.31
C LEU A 242 36.96 -17.40 22.11
N VAL A 243 36.37 -16.22 21.94
CA VAL A 243 36.71 -15.28 20.85
C VAL A 243 38.06 -14.60 21.12
N SER A 244 38.44 -14.45 22.39
CA SER A 244 39.69 -13.77 22.78
C SER A 244 40.94 -14.60 22.48
N SER A 245 40.80 -15.93 22.39
CA SER A 245 41.92 -16.85 22.11
C SER A 245 41.46 -17.97 21.17
N PRO A 246 41.14 -17.69 19.91
CA PRO A 246 40.69 -18.70 18.96
C PRO A 246 41.83 -19.57 18.52
N HIS A 247 41.56 -20.86 18.31
CA HIS A 247 42.52 -21.81 17.72
C HIS A 247 42.86 -21.43 16.27
N ALA A 248 41.86 -20.90 15.53
CA ALA A 248 42.03 -20.37 14.18
C ALA A 248 41.04 -19.21 13.97
N ALA A 249 41.44 -18.19 13.25
CA ALA A 249 40.61 -17.04 12.92
C ALA A 249 40.65 -16.77 11.41
N SER A 250 39.53 -16.34 10.86
CA SER A 250 39.41 -15.86 9.48
C SER A 250 38.53 -14.59 9.51
N GLU A 251 38.96 -13.61 8.73
CA GLU A 251 38.25 -12.34 8.60
C GLU A 251 37.93 -12.04 7.14
N GLY A 252 36.78 -11.47 6.85
CA GLY A 252 36.38 -11.12 5.52
C GLY A 252 35.32 -10.02 5.51
N SER A 253 35.27 -9.29 4.41
CA SER A 253 34.24 -8.27 4.14
C SER A 253 33.54 -8.61 2.82
N TRP A 254 32.23 -8.57 2.82
CA TRP A 254 31.42 -8.90 1.65
C TRP A 254 30.46 -7.79 1.34
N THR A 255 30.26 -7.51 0.05
CA THR A 255 29.27 -6.57 -0.45
C THR A 255 28.32 -7.30 -1.38
N MET A 256 27.03 -7.12 -1.18
CA MET A 256 25.97 -7.65 -2.03
C MET A 256 25.15 -6.49 -2.60
N ALA A 257 24.86 -6.57 -3.90
CA ALA A 257 23.94 -5.65 -4.53
C ALA A 257 22.49 -5.93 -4.08
N GLY A 258 21.67 -4.91 -4.05
CA GLY A 258 20.21 -5.07 -3.88
C GLY A 258 19.63 -5.90 -5.02
N VAL A 259 18.71 -6.80 -4.70
CA VAL A 259 18.03 -7.67 -5.67
C VAL A 259 16.54 -7.44 -5.59
N HIS A 260 15.91 -7.23 -6.74
CA HIS A 260 14.46 -7.19 -6.88
C HIS A 260 13.92 -8.58 -7.21
N HIS A 261 12.84 -9.00 -6.57
CA HIS A 261 12.25 -10.34 -6.75
C HIS A 261 11.78 -10.61 -8.19
N GLY A 262 11.32 -9.57 -8.90
CA GLY A 262 10.83 -9.69 -10.25
C GLY A 262 9.62 -10.62 -10.38
N PHE A 263 8.66 -10.53 -9.44
CA PHE A 263 7.42 -11.30 -9.50
C PHE A 263 6.64 -10.99 -10.79
N THR A 264 6.04 -12.02 -11.37
CA THR A 264 5.41 -11.95 -12.69
C THR A 264 4.06 -11.25 -12.70
N GLU A 265 3.29 -11.33 -11.62
CA GLU A 265 2.00 -10.65 -11.51
C GLU A 265 2.20 -9.17 -11.18
N PRO A 266 1.78 -8.22 -12.07
CA PRO A 266 1.87 -6.80 -11.77
C PRO A 266 0.96 -6.41 -10.61
N HIS A 267 1.31 -5.33 -9.92
CA HIS A 267 0.42 -4.76 -8.92
C HIS A 267 -0.83 -4.19 -9.57
N ALA A 268 -1.97 -4.73 -9.18
CA ALA A 268 -3.28 -4.27 -9.58
C ALA A 268 -4.21 -4.23 -8.36
N VAL A 269 -5.20 -3.36 -8.39
CA VAL A 269 -6.27 -3.34 -7.40
C VAL A 269 -7.59 -2.95 -8.06
N VAL A 270 -8.62 -3.74 -7.81
CA VAL A 270 -10.00 -3.38 -8.11
C VAL A 270 -10.74 -3.20 -6.80
N ALA A 271 -11.32 -2.02 -6.62
CA ALA A 271 -12.06 -1.64 -5.41
C ALA A 271 -13.53 -1.39 -5.76
N HIS A 272 -14.43 -2.01 -5.02
CA HIS A 272 -15.87 -1.90 -5.23
C HIS A 272 -16.62 -1.72 -3.92
N TRP A 273 -17.48 -0.72 -3.84
CA TRP A 273 -18.45 -0.57 -2.77
C TRP A 273 -19.74 -1.30 -3.16
N ASP A 274 -20.16 -2.28 -2.37
CA ASP A 274 -21.44 -2.92 -2.56
C ASP A 274 -22.61 -2.01 -2.11
N PRO A 275 -23.87 -2.32 -2.49
CA PRO A 275 -25.03 -1.53 -2.06
C PRO A 275 -25.23 -1.47 -0.55
N ASN A 276 -24.63 -2.38 0.21
CA ASN A 276 -24.69 -2.41 1.68
C ASN A 276 -23.58 -1.59 2.35
N GLY A 277 -22.75 -0.91 1.55
CA GLY A 277 -21.65 -0.08 2.04
C GLY A 277 -20.40 -0.87 2.45
N ARG A 278 -20.20 -2.08 1.95
CA ARG A 278 -18.98 -2.86 2.16
C ARG A 278 -18.00 -2.61 1.03
N LEU A 279 -16.74 -2.40 1.38
CA LEU A 279 -15.64 -2.32 0.43
C LEU A 279 -15.13 -3.72 0.10
N GLN A 280 -15.19 -4.09 -1.18
CA GLN A 280 -14.56 -5.27 -1.73
C GLN A 280 -13.27 -4.86 -2.43
N LEU A 281 -12.16 -5.55 -2.13
CA LEU A 281 -10.86 -5.33 -2.75
C LEU A 281 -10.37 -6.62 -3.40
N TYR A 282 -10.01 -6.52 -4.67
CA TYR A 282 -9.34 -7.58 -5.42
C TYR A 282 -7.91 -7.12 -5.69
N THR A 283 -6.94 -7.79 -5.10
CA THR A 283 -5.52 -7.35 -5.17
C THR A 283 -4.58 -8.50 -4.86
N PRO A 284 -3.44 -8.62 -5.58
CA PRO A 284 -2.40 -9.60 -5.28
C PRO A 284 -1.55 -9.11 -4.10
N GLN A 285 -2.09 -9.16 -2.88
CA GLN A 285 -1.42 -8.67 -1.68
C GLN A 285 -0.88 -9.80 -0.82
N GLN A 286 0.37 -9.66 -0.38
CA GLN A 286 1.01 -10.56 0.58
C GLN A 286 0.63 -10.22 2.03
N VAL A 287 0.34 -8.94 2.32
CA VAL A 287 0.01 -8.44 3.65
C VAL A 287 -1.31 -7.68 3.59
N PRO A 288 -2.46 -8.38 3.68
CA PRO A 288 -3.78 -7.79 3.48
C PRO A 288 -4.33 -7.02 4.68
N HIS A 289 -3.55 -6.77 5.74
CA HIS A 289 -3.97 -6.15 7.01
C HIS A 289 -3.01 -5.08 7.49
#